data_36c5f235bec7282e1db6f7c339e4a468
#
_entry.id   36c5f235bec7282e1db6f7c339e4a468
#
_cell.length_a   1.000
_cell.length_b   1.000
_cell.length_c   1.000
_cell.angle_alpha   90.00
_cell.angle_beta   90.00
_cell.angle_gamma   90.00
#
_symmetry.space_group_name_H-M   'P 1'
#
loop_
_entity.id
_entity.type
_entity.pdbx_description
1 polymer ?
#
loop_
_entity_poly.entity_id
_entity_poly.type
_entity_poly.pdbx_seq_one_letter_code
_entity_poly.pdbx_strand_id
1 'polypeptide(L)'
;MASEGWALYSEELMAEPLAGRPRGFYTAAEHLYELQGQLLRAVRVRVDVGIHTGRMSFDEAVDYFTEHVEFYPNARAAREPAARAIRDHADRAIYRYSKWPTQAITYNLGKKEIHELREAVRAREGDRFSAKAFHERLMRMGTIPTGYFRDSFLG
;
A
#
# COMPACT_ATOMS: atom_id res chain seq x y z
N MET A 1 -3.11 11.35 -0.61
CA MET A 1 -3.28 10.24 -1.57
C MET A 1 -2.14 10.17 -2.58
N ALA A 2 -1.86 11.22 -3.37
CA ALA A 2 -0.77 11.18 -4.37
C ALA A 2 0.61 10.84 -3.77
N SER A 3 1.04 11.51 -2.70
CA SER A 3 2.35 11.26 -2.09
C SER A 3 2.52 9.85 -1.53
N GLU A 4 1.51 9.36 -0.80
CA GLU A 4 1.55 8.01 -0.22
C GLU A 4 1.40 6.92 -1.30
N GLY A 5 0.55 7.18 -2.29
CA GLY A 5 0.41 6.31 -3.45
C GLY A 5 1.68 6.23 -4.27
N TRP A 6 2.35 7.38 -4.49
CA TRP A 6 3.64 7.44 -5.16
C TRP A 6 4.72 6.65 -4.41
N ALA A 7 4.79 6.80 -3.08
CA ALA A 7 5.75 6.06 -2.27
C ALA A 7 5.60 4.54 -2.46
N LEU A 8 4.36 4.03 -2.31
CA LEU A 8 4.09 2.59 -2.46
C LEU A 8 4.26 2.10 -3.90
N TYR A 9 3.90 2.92 -4.88
CA TYR A 9 4.15 2.66 -6.30
C TYR A 9 5.65 2.58 -6.61
N SER A 10 6.46 3.45 -6.00
CA SER A 10 7.90 3.47 -6.19
C SER A 10 8.59 2.26 -5.58
N GLU A 11 8.12 1.76 -4.44
CA GLU A 11 8.60 0.50 -3.84
C GLU A 11 8.40 -0.66 -4.84
N GLU A 12 7.22 -0.78 -5.43
CA GLU A 12 6.91 -1.82 -6.42
C GLU A 12 7.67 -1.61 -7.73
N LEU A 13 7.83 -0.37 -8.19
CA LEU A 13 8.60 -0.03 -9.40
C LEU A 13 10.05 -0.51 -9.28
N MET A 14 10.64 -0.46 -8.09
CA MET A 14 11.98 -0.95 -7.84
C MET A 14 12.11 -2.48 -7.94
N ALA A 15 11.00 -3.22 -7.84
CA ALA A 15 10.92 -4.66 -8.06
C ALA A 15 10.70 -5.04 -9.53
N GLU A 16 10.34 -4.09 -10.42
CA GLU A 16 10.11 -4.39 -11.84
C GLU A 16 11.34 -5.02 -12.49
N PRO A 17 11.18 -6.10 -13.29
CA PRO A 17 12.29 -6.77 -13.92
C PRO A 17 13.12 -5.84 -14.81
N LEU A 18 14.43 -5.94 -14.70
CA LEU A 18 15.40 -5.27 -15.57
C LEU A 18 16.29 -6.31 -16.27
N ALA A 19 16.97 -5.91 -17.33
CA ALA A 19 17.91 -6.79 -18.03
C ALA A 19 18.94 -7.39 -17.06
N GLY A 20 18.95 -8.71 -16.93
CA GLY A 20 19.82 -9.44 -16.00
C GLY A 20 19.44 -9.36 -14.51
N ARG A 21 18.32 -8.72 -14.18
CA ARG A 21 17.82 -8.56 -12.80
C ARG A 21 16.34 -8.87 -12.71
N PRO A 22 15.92 -10.12 -12.50
CA PRO A 22 14.53 -10.53 -12.54
C PRO A 22 13.66 -9.95 -11.40
N ARG A 23 14.29 -9.47 -10.33
CA ARG A 23 13.65 -8.77 -9.21
C ARG A 23 14.04 -7.28 -9.14
N GLY A 24 14.36 -6.68 -10.28
CA GLY A 24 14.76 -5.28 -10.35
C GLY A 24 16.00 -4.99 -9.51
N PHE A 25 15.91 -4.04 -8.61
CA PHE A 25 16.98 -3.61 -7.72
C PHE A 25 17.09 -4.44 -6.42
N TYR A 26 16.04 -5.21 -6.09
CA TYR A 26 15.98 -5.94 -4.83
C TYR A 26 16.72 -7.27 -4.87
N THR A 27 17.39 -7.60 -3.78
CA THR A 27 17.72 -8.99 -3.43
C THR A 27 16.45 -9.77 -3.09
N ALA A 28 16.56 -11.09 -2.96
CA ALA A 28 15.39 -11.90 -2.55
C ALA A 28 14.84 -11.50 -1.17
N ALA A 29 15.75 -11.18 -0.23
CA ALA A 29 15.36 -10.77 1.12
C ALA A 29 14.69 -9.39 1.11
N GLU A 30 15.25 -8.42 0.41
CA GLU A 30 14.67 -7.07 0.31
C GLU A 30 13.27 -7.11 -0.37
N HIS A 31 13.10 -7.92 -1.42
CA HIS A 31 11.81 -8.10 -2.06
C HIS A 31 10.78 -8.75 -1.12
N LEU A 32 11.21 -9.69 -0.25
CA LEU A 32 10.33 -10.24 0.77
C LEU A 32 9.83 -9.16 1.75
N TYR A 33 10.72 -8.26 2.20
CA TYR A 33 10.33 -7.13 3.06
C TYR A 33 9.41 -6.14 2.34
N GLU A 34 9.65 -5.88 1.07
CA GLU A 34 8.76 -5.06 0.25
C GLU A 34 7.35 -5.66 0.17
N LEU A 35 7.24 -6.97 -0.12
CA LEU A 35 5.96 -7.70 -0.14
C LEU A 35 5.26 -7.70 1.22
N GLN A 36 6.01 -7.84 2.31
CA GLN A 36 5.46 -7.72 3.67
C GLN A 36 4.94 -6.31 3.93
N GLY A 37 5.63 -5.28 3.45
CA GLY A 37 5.16 -3.89 3.48
C GLY A 37 3.87 -3.68 2.68
N GLN A 38 3.73 -4.30 1.50
CA GLN A 38 2.49 -4.26 0.72
C GLN A 38 1.34 -4.96 1.44
N LEU A 39 1.59 -6.15 2.04
CA LEU A 39 0.60 -6.87 2.82
C LEU A 39 0.08 -6.04 4.00
N LEU A 40 0.99 -5.42 4.77
CA LEU A 40 0.62 -4.50 5.84
C LEU A 40 -0.35 -3.42 5.34
N ARG A 41 -0.05 -2.79 4.21
CA ARG A 41 -0.88 -1.71 3.65
C ARG A 41 -2.23 -2.23 3.15
N ALA A 42 -2.30 -3.46 2.65
CA ALA A 42 -3.56 -4.10 2.27
C ALA A 42 -4.44 -4.42 3.50
N VAL A 43 -3.84 -4.97 4.56
CA VAL A 43 -4.52 -5.22 5.84
C VAL A 43 -5.09 -3.94 6.43
N ARG A 44 -4.32 -2.85 6.40
CA ARG A 44 -4.76 -1.53 6.88
C ARG A 44 -6.01 -1.02 6.16
N VAL A 45 -6.12 -1.22 4.84
CA VAL A 45 -7.34 -0.86 4.08
C VAL A 45 -8.56 -1.61 4.63
N ARG A 46 -8.42 -2.92 4.81
CA ARG A 46 -9.52 -3.76 5.31
C ARG A 46 -9.96 -3.36 6.71
N VAL A 47 -8.99 -3.11 7.59
CA VAL A 47 -9.23 -2.69 8.97
C VAL A 47 -9.90 -1.32 9.02
N ASP A 48 -9.38 -0.33 8.29
CA ASP A 48 -9.92 1.03 8.23
C ASP A 48 -11.39 1.01 7.77
N VAL A 49 -11.66 0.38 6.63
CA VAL A 49 -13.03 0.22 6.12
C VAL A 49 -13.90 -0.54 7.12
N GLY A 50 -13.39 -1.64 7.68
CA GLY A 50 -14.13 -2.47 8.63
C GLY A 50 -14.61 -1.70 9.85
N ILE A 51 -13.69 -0.99 10.51
CA ILE A 51 -13.98 -0.20 11.72
C ILE A 51 -14.95 0.95 11.39
N HIS A 52 -14.65 1.75 10.39
CA HIS A 52 -15.42 2.97 10.12
C HIS A 52 -16.78 2.74 9.46
N THR A 53 -17.02 1.54 8.93
CA THR A 53 -18.35 1.12 8.45
C THR A 53 -19.12 0.26 9.48
N GLY A 54 -18.57 0.04 10.66
CA GLY A 54 -19.18 -0.81 11.70
C GLY A 54 -19.23 -2.30 11.38
N ARG A 55 -18.46 -2.76 10.38
CA ARG A 55 -18.38 -4.17 9.98
C ARG A 55 -17.32 -4.96 10.73
N MET A 56 -16.50 -4.29 11.52
CA MET A 56 -15.43 -4.87 12.31
C MET A 56 -15.33 -4.11 13.62
N SER A 57 -15.39 -4.80 14.74
CA SER A 57 -15.10 -4.23 16.05
C SER A 57 -13.60 -3.94 16.20
N PHE A 58 -13.23 -3.15 17.19
CA PHE A 58 -11.83 -2.90 17.52
C PHE A 58 -11.06 -4.21 17.78
N ASP A 59 -11.65 -5.08 18.58
CA ASP A 59 -11.07 -6.38 18.94
C ASP A 59 -10.85 -7.30 17.74
N GLU A 60 -11.85 -7.39 16.85
CA GLU A 60 -11.72 -8.15 15.60
C GLU A 60 -10.64 -7.56 14.68
N ALA A 61 -10.48 -6.24 14.67
CA ALA A 61 -9.43 -5.59 13.90
C ALA A 61 -8.04 -5.91 14.46
N VAL A 62 -7.87 -5.94 15.79
CA VAL A 62 -6.63 -6.35 16.44
C VAL A 62 -6.30 -7.81 16.12
N ASP A 63 -7.27 -8.71 16.25
CA ASP A 63 -7.09 -10.13 15.94
C ASP A 63 -6.72 -10.33 14.45
N TYR A 64 -7.41 -9.63 13.55
CA TYR A 64 -7.12 -9.65 12.12
C TYR A 64 -5.71 -9.15 11.81
N PHE A 65 -5.28 -8.07 12.47
CA PHE A 65 -3.94 -7.51 12.28
C PHE A 65 -2.85 -8.47 12.80
N THR A 66 -3.02 -9.06 14.00
CA THR A 66 -2.05 -10.01 14.55
C THR A 66 -1.92 -11.25 13.68
N GLU A 67 -3.01 -11.75 13.13
CA GLU A 67 -3.00 -12.92 12.25
C GLU A 67 -2.30 -12.65 10.91
N HIS A 68 -2.62 -11.53 10.26
CA HIS A 68 -2.23 -11.30 8.86
C HIS A 68 -0.97 -10.45 8.69
N VAL A 69 -0.59 -9.65 9.69
CA VAL A 69 0.60 -8.81 9.65
C VAL A 69 1.74 -9.40 10.48
N GLU A 70 1.41 -9.84 11.70
CA GLU A 70 2.38 -10.41 12.61
C GLU A 70 2.54 -11.93 12.44
N PHE A 71 1.69 -12.55 11.61
CA PHE A 71 1.65 -14.00 11.38
C PHE A 71 1.48 -14.82 12.67
N TYR A 72 0.75 -14.24 13.63
CA TYR A 72 0.49 -14.84 14.92
C TYR A 72 -1.03 -15.00 15.17
N PRO A 73 -1.63 -16.10 14.69
CA PRO A 73 -3.06 -16.35 14.92
C PRO A 73 -3.34 -16.63 16.40
N ASN A 74 -4.54 -16.27 16.84
CA ASN A 74 -5.01 -16.49 18.22
C ASN A 74 -4.15 -15.82 19.31
N ALA A 75 -3.49 -14.71 19.00
CA ALA A 75 -2.64 -13.97 19.94
C ALA A 75 -3.37 -13.62 21.26
N ARG A 76 -4.70 -13.44 21.19
CA ARG A 76 -5.55 -13.13 22.35
C ARG A 76 -5.63 -14.28 23.36
N ALA A 77 -5.64 -15.52 22.89
CA ALA A 77 -5.71 -16.72 23.74
C ALA A 77 -4.32 -17.15 24.25
N ALA A 78 -3.26 -16.72 23.62
CA ALA A 78 -1.90 -17.08 23.96
C ALA A 78 -1.42 -16.33 25.22
N ARG A 79 -0.70 -17.04 26.08
CA ARG A 79 -0.21 -16.50 27.38
C ARG A 79 1.26 -16.13 27.37
N GLU A 80 1.97 -16.45 26.31
CA GLU A 80 3.41 -16.17 26.18
C GLU A 80 3.68 -14.67 26.12
N PRO A 81 4.79 -14.19 26.70
CA PRO A 81 5.17 -12.78 26.65
C PRO A 81 5.27 -12.23 25.24
N ALA A 82 5.72 -13.04 24.26
CA ALA A 82 5.79 -12.67 22.86
C ALA A 82 4.40 -12.35 22.28
N ALA A 83 3.39 -13.20 22.53
CA ALA A 83 2.02 -12.97 22.08
C ALA A 83 1.43 -11.68 22.64
N ARG A 84 1.75 -11.36 23.91
CA ARG A 84 1.34 -10.10 24.52
C ARG A 84 1.97 -8.90 23.83
N ALA A 85 3.29 -8.93 23.57
CA ALA A 85 3.97 -7.84 22.88
C ALA A 85 3.43 -7.60 21.46
N ILE A 86 3.15 -8.68 20.72
CA ILE A 86 2.53 -8.64 19.40
C ILE A 86 1.14 -7.98 19.47
N ARG A 87 0.30 -8.39 20.41
CA ARG A 87 -1.02 -7.81 20.60
C ARG A 87 -0.94 -6.34 21.00
N ASP A 88 -0.06 -5.97 21.93
CA ASP A 88 0.15 -4.57 22.33
C ASP A 88 0.60 -3.68 21.15
N HIS A 89 1.37 -4.25 20.21
CA HIS A 89 1.74 -3.56 18.97
C HIS A 89 0.51 -3.37 18.05
N ALA A 90 -0.26 -4.42 17.84
CA ALA A 90 -1.48 -4.37 17.05
C ALA A 90 -2.50 -3.40 17.64
N ASP A 91 -2.73 -3.42 18.96
CA ASP A 91 -3.62 -2.49 19.66
C ASP A 91 -3.27 -1.03 19.36
N ARG A 92 -1.99 -0.67 19.47
CA ARG A 92 -1.53 0.70 19.15
C ARG A 92 -1.76 1.06 17.68
N ALA A 93 -1.52 0.13 16.76
CA ALA A 93 -1.74 0.33 15.34
C ALA A 93 -3.24 0.55 15.04
N ILE A 94 -4.10 -0.32 15.55
CA ILE A 94 -5.55 -0.24 15.36
C ILE A 94 -6.14 1.01 16.02
N TYR A 95 -5.68 1.36 17.22
CA TYR A 95 -6.06 2.62 17.87
C TYR A 95 -5.76 3.82 16.98
N ARG A 96 -4.57 3.88 16.37
CA ARG A 96 -4.22 4.95 15.44
C ARG A 96 -5.15 4.97 14.23
N TYR A 97 -5.45 3.82 13.63
CA TYR A 97 -6.33 3.76 12.45
C TYR A 97 -7.76 4.17 12.79
N SER A 98 -8.27 3.82 13.98
CA SER A 98 -9.60 4.22 14.43
C SER A 98 -9.76 5.75 14.62
N LYS A 99 -8.66 6.49 14.78
CA LYS A 99 -8.67 7.97 14.93
C LYS A 99 -8.55 8.73 13.61
N TRP A 100 -8.07 8.09 12.56
CA TRP A 100 -7.85 8.72 11.26
C TRP A 100 -8.51 7.94 10.12
N PRO A 101 -9.83 8.12 9.95
CA PRO A 101 -10.57 7.49 8.86
C PRO A 101 -9.93 7.79 7.51
N THR A 102 -9.85 6.78 6.65
CA THR A 102 -9.37 6.85 5.27
C THR A 102 -7.87 7.07 5.08
N GLN A 103 -7.11 7.49 6.09
CA GLN A 103 -5.67 7.71 5.93
C GLN A 103 -4.94 6.43 5.51
N ALA A 104 -5.29 5.29 6.10
CA ALA A 104 -4.70 4.00 5.78
C ALA A 104 -4.97 3.54 4.33
N ILE A 105 -6.07 3.99 3.73
CA ILE A 105 -6.49 3.65 2.36
C ILE A 105 -5.64 4.37 1.32
N THR A 106 -5.12 5.56 1.63
CA THR A 106 -4.47 6.46 0.66
C THR A 106 -3.29 5.85 -0.06
N TYR A 107 -2.59 4.91 0.58
CA TYR A 107 -1.44 4.19 0.01
C TYR A 107 -1.86 3.33 -1.19
N ASN A 108 -2.73 2.34 -0.95
CA ASN A 108 -3.15 1.41 -1.97
C ASN A 108 -4.05 2.05 -3.03
N LEU A 109 -4.93 2.97 -2.63
CA LEU A 109 -5.78 3.68 -3.58
C LEU A 109 -4.93 4.57 -4.50
N GLY A 110 -4.00 5.33 -3.95
CA GLY A 110 -3.11 6.18 -4.74
C GLY A 110 -2.20 5.36 -5.67
N LYS A 111 -1.64 4.24 -5.18
CA LYS A 111 -0.88 3.30 -6.03
C LYS A 111 -1.73 2.78 -7.19
N LYS A 112 -2.95 2.31 -6.91
CA LYS A 112 -3.89 1.82 -7.93
C LYS A 112 -4.17 2.87 -9.00
N GLU A 113 -4.48 4.10 -8.60
CA GLU A 113 -4.76 5.20 -9.53
C GLU A 113 -3.54 5.54 -10.41
N ILE A 114 -2.32 5.49 -9.85
CA ILE A 114 -1.08 5.71 -10.62
C ILE A 114 -0.88 4.58 -11.66
N HIS A 115 -1.09 3.33 -11.27
CA HIS A 115 -1.02 2.20 -12.20
C HIS A 115 -2.05 2.32 -13.33
N GLU A 116 -3.29 2.61 -13.02
CA GLU A 116 -4.36 2.76 -14.01
C GLU A 116 -4.07 3.91 -14.98
N LEU A 117 -3.52 5.02 -14.47
CA LEU A 117 -3.11 6.14 -15.32
C LEU A 117 -1.92 5.75 -16.21
N ARG A 118 -0.90 5.07 -15.66
CA ARG A 118 0.26 4.59 -16.42
C ARG A 118 -0.16 3.68 -17.58
N GLU A 119 -1.03 2.72 -17.31
CA GLU A 119 -1.50 1.78 -18.36
C GLU A 119 -2.37 2.49 -19.40
N ALA A 120 -3.20 3.45 -19.02
CA ALA A 120 -3.98 4.23 -19.97
C ALA A 120 -3.09 5.10 -20.88
N VAL A 121 -2.05 5.72 -20.34
CA VAL A 121 -1.06 6.49 -21.13
C VAL A 121 -0.26 5.56 -22.03
N ARG A 122 0.17 4.39 -21.52
CA ARG A 122 0.88 3.39 -22.31
C ARG A 122 0.03 2.91 -23.49
N ALA A 123 -1.24 2.60 -23.26
CA ALA A 123 -2.15 2.16 -24.32
C ALA A 123 -2.36 3.24 -25.40
N ARG A 124 -2.40 4.52 -25.00
CA ARG A 124 -2.55 5.64 -25.92
C ARG A 124 -1.28 5.93 -26.74
N GLU A 125 -0.12 5.87 -26.11
CA GLU A 125 1.15 6.24 -26.74
C GLU A 125 1.79 5.10 -27.54
N GLY A 126 1.42 3.82 -27.21
CA GLY A 126 1.98 2.63 -27.86
C GLY A 126 3.50 2.60 -27.73
N ASP A 127 4.18 2.39 -28.87
CA ASP A 127 5.64 2.30 -28.93
C ASP A 127 6.37 3.60 -28.53
N ARG A 128 5.67 4.72 -28.44
CA ARG A 128 6.25 6.00 -27.98
C ARG A 128 6.22 6.17 -26.47
N PHE A 129 5.60 5.24 -25.73
CA PHE A 129 5.51 5.35 -24.28
C PHE A 129 6.89 5.34 -23.63
N SER A 130 7.12 6.30 -22.77
CA SER A 130 8.32 6.40 -21.93
C SER A 130 7.94 6.45 -20.46
N ALA A 131 8.31 5.41 -19.72
CA ALA A 131 8.09 5.37 -18.27
C ALA A 131 8.75 6.56 -17.55
N LYS A 132 9.96 6.95 -17.98
CA LYS A 132 10.65 8.12 -17.43
C LYS A 132 9.85 9.41 -17.65
N ALA A 133 9.38 9.66 -18.86
CA ALA A 133 8.59 10.84 -19.17
C ALA A 133 7.26 10.86 -18.40
N PHE A 134 6.61 9.70 -18.26
CA PHE A 134 5.41 9.54 -17.45
C PHE A 134 5.68 9.93 -15.99
N HIS A 135 6.72 9.37 -15.38
CA HIS A 135 7.04 9.64 -13.96
C HIS A 135 7.44 11.09 -13.73
N GLU A 136 8.26 11.70 -14.62
CA GLU A 136 8.61 13.11 -14.51
C GLU A 136 7.38 14.03 -14.60
N ARG A 137 6.44 13.71 -15.51
CA ARG A 137 5.19 14.45 -15.63
C ARG A 137 4.33 14.30 -14.38
N LEU A 138 4.18 13.07 -13.87
CA LEU A 138 3.42 12.78 -12.66
C LEU A 138 3.95 13.56 -11.46
N MET A 139 5.26 13.56 -11.25
CA MET A 139 5.90 14.31 -10.15
C MET A 139 5.71 15.83 -10.26
N ARG A 140 5.70 16.37 -11.47
CA ARG A 140 5.46 17.81 -11.71
C ARG A 140 4.03 18.26 -11.39
N MET A 141 3.07 17.32 -11.36
CA MET A 141 1.69 17.63 -10.97
C MET A 141 1.53 17.93 -9.48
N GLY A 142 2.53 17.54 -8.66
CA GLY A 142 2.50 17.76 -7.22
C GLY A 142 1.65 16.73 -6.46
N THR A 143 1.15 17.14 -5.29
CA THR A 143 0.51 16.22 -4.31
C THR A 143 -1.03 16.24 -4.35
N ILE A 144 -1.64 16.70 -5.41
CA ILE A 144 -3.10 16.65 -5.58
C ILE A 144 -3.54 15.21 -5.92
N PRO A 145 -4.80 14.84 -5.67
CA PRO A 145 -5.30 13.50 -5.99
C PRO A 145 -5.12 13.15 -7.47
N THR A 146 -4.67 11.93 -7.73
CA THR A 146 -4.33 11.44 -9.09
C THR A 146 -5.53 11.43 -10.04
N GLY A 147 -6.76 11.33 -9.53
CA GLY A 147 -7.97 11.45 -10.35
C GLY A 147 -8.05 12.77 -11.13
N TYR A 148 -7.48 13.87 -10.60
CA TYR A 148 -7.41 15.16 -11.29
C TYR A 148 -6.33 15.22 -12.38
N PHE A 149 -5.44 14.24 -12.46
CA PHE A 149 -4.39 14.20 -13.48
C PHE A 149 -4.88 13.61 -14.80
N ARG A 150 -5.93 12.79 -14.76
CA ARG A 150 -6.35 11.96 -15.89
C ARG A 150 -6.57 12.79 -17.16
N ASP A 151 -7.31 13.85 -17.06
CA ASP A 151 -7.59 14.73 -18.21
C ASP A 151 -6.31 15.41 -18.73
N SER A 152 -5.40 15.79 -17.83
CA SER A 152 -4.10 16.34 -18.22
C SER A 152 -3.25 15.34 -19.01
N PHE A 153 -3.31 14.06 -18.69
CA PHE A 153 -2.52 13.01 -19.34
C PHE A 153 -3.18 12.44 -20.60
N LEU A 154 -4.50 12.41 -20.64
CA LEU A 154 -5.27 11.71 -21.67
C LEU A 154 -6.12 12.67 -22.54
N GLY A 155 -6.20 13.95 -22.18
CA GLY A 155 -7.02 15.01 -22.80
C GLY A 155 -6.75 15.36 -24.22
#